data_273b0e76804343620012a405365fb3b9
#
_entry.id   273b0e76804343620012a405365fb3b9
#
_cell.length_a   1.000
_cell.length_b   1.000
_cell.length_c   1.000
_cell.angle_alpha   90.00
_cell.angle_beta   90.00
_cell.angle_gamma   90.00
#
_symmetry.space_group_name_H-M   'P 1'
#
loop_
_entity.id
_entity.type
_entity.pdbx_description
1 polymer ?
#
loop_
_entity_poly.entity_id
_entity_poly.type
_entity_poly.pdbx_seq_one_letter_code
_entity_poly.pdbx_strand_id
1 'polypeptide(L)'
;MDTLNYLGQGFGVALTPYNLVTALCGTLIGTVVGLLPGLGPINGVALLIPIAFALGLPPESALILLAAVYLGCEYGGRISSILLNIPGEASTVMTTLDGYPMARQGMAGVALSLSAWSSFIGAFIATCGMVLFAPLLAKWAIAFGPAEYFVLMVFAIVCLGGMAGDRPLKTFIAALIGLFLSCVGIDANSGVYRFTADNIHLTDGIQFVVLVLGLFSISEILLLLEKTHHGQEAVKATGRMMFNFKEAASVFVVNIRCGVLGFIMGVLPGAGATLASAVAYMTEKRIAGASGTFGQGDKRGLAAPETAIGGAACGALVPMLTLGVPGSGTTAVMIGALSLYNITPGPLLFQQQPDIVWGLIASLFIANIMLVILNIPMIRIFTRILAVPNWALVPVIAIITGIGVYAVHATTFDLFLMIGIGIFGYILRKLDFPLSPVLLGFILGGLMEQNLRRALSISNGALEILWSSPITLGVWVLTAIMLLMPLLRIWRKRSMARRAIA
;
A
#
# COMPACT_ATOMS: atom_id res chain seq x y z
N MET A 1 26.88 -12.90 -9.97
CA MET A 1 27.76 -12.13 -9.04
C MET A 1 27.32 -10.69 -8.86
N ASP A 2 26.72 -10.06 -9.89
CA ASP A 2 26.36 -8.64 -9.82
C ASP A 2 25.30 -8.30 -8.76
N THR A 3 24.26 -9.15 -8.58
CA THR A 3 23.17 -8.89 -7.62
C THR A 3 23.65 -8.83 -6.17
N LEU A 4 24.57 -9.69 -5.76
CA LEU A 4 25.13 -9.68 -4.40
C LEU A 4 26.03 -8.47 -4.17
N ASN A 5 26.79 -8.05 -5.19
CA ASN A 5 27.60 -6.85 -5.11
C ASN A 5 26.75 -5.59 -4.96
N TYR A 6 25.68 -5.46 -5.76
CA TYR A 6 24.73 -4.36 -5.64
C TYR A 6 23.99 -4.37 -4.30
N LEU A 7 23.63 -5.55 -3.78
CA LEU A 7 23.03 -5.66 -2.45
C LEU A 7 24.04 -5.21 -1.38
N GLY A 8 25.33 -5.56 -1.51
CA GLY A 8 26.39 -5.08 -0.63
C GLY A 8 26.52 -3.55 -0.64
N GLN A 9 26.48 -2.93 -1.82
CA GLN A 9 26.42 -1.46 -1.96
C GLN A 9 25.18 -0.88 -1.30
N GLY A 10 24.00 -1.50 -1.52
CA GLY A 10 22.76 -1.10 -0.87
C GLY A 10 22.85 -1.12 0.66
N PHE A 11 23.48 -2.16 1.24
CA PHE A 11 23.75 -2.18 2.68
C PHE A 11 24.73 -1.07 3.10
N GLY A 12 25.70 -0.73 2.27
CA GLY A 12 26.60 0.41 2.49
C GLY A 12 25.84 1.72 2.62
N VAL A 13 24.81 1.94 1.79
CA VAL A 13 23.91 3.12 1.86
C VAL A 13 22.99 3.02 3.09
N ALA A 14 22.33 1.90 3.29
CA ALA A 14 21.31 1.75 4.33
C ALA A 14 21.88 1.73 5.76
N LEU A 15 23.11 1.27 5.95
CA LEU A 15 23.79 1.21 7.25
C LEU A 15 24.49 2.51 7.63
N THR A 16 24.46 3.55 6.81
CA THR A 16 24.97 4.86 7.25
C THR A 16 24.23 5.33 8.50
N PRO A 17 24.90 5.96 9.47
CA PRO A 17 24.24 6.44 10.70
C PRO A 17 23.00 7.30 10.41
N TYR A 18 23.07 8.12 9.36
CA TYR A 18 21.97 8.97 8.93
C TYR A 18 20.76 8.14 8.48
N ASN A 19 20.95 7.14 7.61
CA ASN A 19 19.88 6.28 7.12
C ASN A 19 19.34 5.33 8.19
N LEU A 20 20.19 4.89 9.13
CA LEU A 20 19.73 4.12 10.28
C LEU A 20 18.79 4.93 11.19
N VAL A 21 19.13 6.19 11.47
CA VAL A 21 18.25 7.08 12.24
C VAL A 21 16.97 7.36 11.46
N THR A 22 17.06 7.60 10.17
CA THR A 22 15.92 7.82 9.28
C THR A 22 14.98 6.61 9.27
N ALA A 23 15.51 5.39 9.13
CA ALA A 23 14.74 4.16 9.20
C ALA A 23 14.10 3.95 10.57
N LEU A 24 14.83 4.25 11.66
CA LEU A 24 14.32 4.17 13.03
C LEU A 24 13.17 5.15 13.26
N CYS A 25 13.33 6.40 12.85
CA CYS A 25 12.26 7.40 12.93
C CYS A 25 11.04 6.97 12.10
N GLY A 26 11.26 6.48 10.87
CA GLY A 26 10.20 5.98 10.01
C GLY A 26 9.43 4.82 10.63
N THR A 27 10.13 3.82 11.19
CA THR A 27 9.48 2.67 11.83
C THR A 27 8.69 3.07 13.07
N LEU A 28 9.19 4.00 13.89
CA LEU A 28 8.49 4.50 15.07
C LEU A 28 7.25 5.31 14.69
N ILE A 29 7.41 6.31 13.83
CA ILE A 29 6.31 7.17 13.39
C ILE A 29 5.26 6.32 12.66
N GLY A 30 5.68 5.42 11.77
CA GLY A 30 4.80 4.51 11.07
C GLY A 30 4.00 3.63 12.02
N THR A 31 4.65 3.05 13.03
CA THR A 31 3.93 2.23 14.03
C THR A 31 2.90 3.05 14.80
N VAL A 32 3.23 4.28 15.18
CA VAL A 32 2.29 5.18 15.88
C VAL A 32 1.11 5.55 14.97
N VAL A 33 1.36 5.92 13.73
CA VAL A 33 0.30 6.26 12.76
C VAL A 33 -0.59 5.07 12.46
N GLY A 34 0.00 3.89 12.19
CA GLY A 34 -0.75 2.67 11.90
C GLY A 34 -1.57 2.15 13.08
N LEU A 35 -1.12 2.42 14.32
CA LEU A 35 -1.83 2.09 15.54
C LEU A 35 -3.19 2.81 15.63
N LEU A 36 -3.29 4.00 15.04
CA LEU A 36 -4.50 4.82 15.07
C LEU A 36 -5.50 4.31 14.02
N PRO A 37 -6.68 3.80 14.47
CA PRO A 37 -7.65 3.22 13.56
C PRO A 37 -8.08 4.22 12.48
N GLY A 38 -8.07 3.79 11.22
CA GLY A 38 -8.48 4.59 10.06
C GLY A 38 -7.33 5.31 9.36
N LEU A 39 -6.18 5.56 10.00
CA LEU A 39 -5.09 6.25 9.33
C LEU A 39 -4.35 5.38 8.32
N GLY A 40 -3.97 4.17 8.66
CA GLY A 40 -3.34 3.21 7.75
C GLY A 40 -2.05 3.68 7.05
N PRO A 41 -1.40 2.81 6.25
CA PRO A 41 -0.10 3.13 5.64
C PRO A 41 -0.16 4.19 4.53
N ILE A 42 -1.26 4.31 3.81
CA ILE A 42 -1.42 5.34 2.77
C ILE A 42 -1.31 6.74 3.41
N ASN A 43 -2.06 6.95 4.51
CA ASN A 43 -2.03 8.22 5.26
C ASN A 43 -0.65 8.46 5.88
N GLY A 44 -0.06 7.42 6.48
CA GLY A 44 1.25 7.53 7.12
C GLY A 44 2.34 7.97 6.14
N VAL A 45 2.42 7.32 4.99
CA VAL A 45 3.39 7.68 3.95
C VAL A 45 3.07 9.07 3.38
N ALA A 46 1.80 9.37 3.10
CA ALA A 46 1.39 10.67 2.56
C ALA A 46 1.77 11.84 3.47
N LEU A 47 1.55 11.71 4.79
CA LEU A 47 1.91 12.73 5.79
C LEU A 47 3.41 12.98 5.87
N LEU A 48 4.24 11.96 5.61
CA LEU A 48 5.70 12.08 5.74
C LEU A 48 6.37 12.59 4.46
N ILE A 49 5.73 12.53 3.30
CA ILE A 49 6.30 13.03 2.03
C ILE A 49 6.69 14.51 2.13
N PRO A 50 5.77 15.43 2.51
CA PRO A 50 6.13 16.84 2.60
C PRO A 50 7.20 17.11 3.68
N ILE A 51 7.18 16.33 4.76
CA ILE A 51 8.19 16.46 5.82
C ILE A 51 9.56 16.05 5.31
N ALA A 52 9.65 14.92 4.59
CA ALA A 52 10.89 14.46 3.98
C ALA A 52 11.46 15.51 3.01
N PHE A 53 10.56 16.10 2.19
CA PHE A 53 10.94 17.14 1.23
C PHE A 53 11.38 18.44 1.93
N ALA A 54 10.63 18.92 2.93
CA ALA A 54 10.94 20.14 3.67
C ALA A 54 12.26 20.03 4.48
N LEU A 55 12.60 18.83 4.95
CA LEU A 55 13.88 18.57 5.62
C LEU A 55 15.05 18.46 4.64
N GLY A 56 14.81 18.52 3.33
CA GLY A 56 15.84 18.40 2.31
C GLY A 56 16.53 17.03 2.32
N LEU A 57 15.81 15.96 2.66
CA LEU A 57 16.38 14.61 2.67
C LEU A 57 16.82 14.23 1.26
N PRO A 58 18.02 13.62 1.09
CA PRO A 58 18.39 13.05 -0.18
C PRO A 58 17.39 11.94 -0.59
N PRO A 59 17.22 11.70 -1.91
CA PRO A 59 16.18 10.79 -2.42
C PRO A 59 16.21 9.39 -1.81
N GLU A 60 17.40 8.81 -1.63
CA GLU A 60 17.59 7.50 -1.02
C GLU A 60 17.12 7.48 0.44
N SER A 61 17.43 8.51 1.21
CA SER A 61 17.02 8.63 2.61
C SER A 61 15.53 8.89 2.75
N ALA A 62 14.95 9.68 1.84
CA ALA A 62 13.51 9.91 1.80
C ALA A 62 12.75 8.61 1.52
N LEU A 63 13.20 7.81 0.56
CA LEU A 63 12.58 6.51 0.27
C LEU A 63 12.75 5.52 1.41
N ILE A 64 13.92 5.49 2.08
CA ILE A 64 14.13 4.68 3.28
C ILE A 64 13.15 5.08 4.38
N LEU A 65 12.95 6.40 4.61
CA LEU A 65 11.96 6.90 5.55
C LEU A 65 10.56 6.41 5.21
N LEU A 66 10.12 6.62 3.97
CA LEU A 66 8.76 6.29 3.53
C LEU A 66 8.49 4.78 3.55
N ALA A 67 9.47 3.95 3.16
CA ALA A 67 9.37 2.51 3.26
C ALA A 67 9.32 2.03 4.72
N ALA A 68 10.11 2.63 5.60
CA ALA A 68 10.09 2.34 7.03
C ALA A 68 8.75 2.74 7.66
N VAL A 69 8.17 3.89 7.27
CA VAL A 69 6.82 4.32 7.67
C VAL A 69 5.78 3.33 7.16
N TYR A 70 5.86 2.91 5.90
CA TYR A 70 4.95 1.92 5.33
C TYR A 70 4.92 0.64 6.16
N LEU A 71 6.08 0.03 6.36
CA LEU A 71 6.18 -1.19 7.18
C LEU A 71 5.74 -0.96 8.63
N GLY A 72 6.10 0.20 9.21
CA GLY A 72 5.68 0.59 10.54
C GLY A 72 4.16 0.68 10.68
N CYS A 73 3.46 1.27 9.71
CA CYS A 73 2.00 1.36 9.72
C CYS A 73 1.34 -0.02 9.67
N GLU A 74 1.86 -0.94 8.83
CA GLU A 74 1.38 -2.32 8.80
C GLU A 74 1.55 -3.02 10.17
N TYR A 75 2.65 -2.74 10.86
CA TYR A 75 2.87 -3.23 12.23
C TYR A 75 1.94 -2.59 13.25
N GLY A 76 1.68 -1.29 13.16
CA GLY A 76 0.80 -0.55 14.07
C GLY A 76 -0.65 -1.04 13.98
N GLY A 77 -1.17 -1.25 12.77
CA GLY A 77 -2.58 -1.60 12.52
C GLY A 77 -3.04 -2.90 13.18
N ARG A 78 -2.14 -3.85 13.41
CA ARG A 78 -2.47 -5.09 14.11
C ARG A 78 -2.70 -4.89 15.60
N ILE A 79 -2.06 -3.89 16.22
CA ILE A 79 -2.19 -3.65 17.66
C ILE A 79 -3.64 -3.26 17.99
N SER A 80 -4.23 -2.34 17.23
CA SER A 80 -5.64 -1.97 17.39
C SER A 80 -6.57 -3.15 17.04
N SER A 81 -6.23 -3.94 16.02
CA SER A 81 -7.01 -5.12 15.62
C SER A 81 -7.07 -6.18 16.71
N ILE A 82 -5.95 -6.45 17.37
CA ILE A 82 -5.83 -7.46 18.43
C ILE A 82 -6.43 -6.97 19.76
N LEU A 83 -6.23 -5.69 20.12
CA LEU A 83 -6.63 -5.18 21.44
C LEU A 83 -8.01 -4.55 21.50
N LEU A 84 -8.49 -3.97 20.39
CA LEU A 84 -9.76 -3.25 20.33
C LEU A 84 -10.82 -3.96 19.48
N ASN A 85 -10.46 -5.00 18.71
CA ASN A 85 -11.30 -5.57 17.66
C ASN A 85 -11.67 -4.53 16.58
N ILE A 86 -10.85 -3.52 16.42
CA ILE A 86 -11.02 -2.47 15.41
C ILE A 86 -9.84 -2.61 14.44
N PRO A 87 -10.07 -3.02 13.19
CA PRO A 87 -8.99 -3.12 12.23
C PRO A 87 -8.36 -1.73 12.01
N GLY A 88 -7.03 -1.64 12.14
CA GLY A 88 -6.29 -0.42 11.87
C GLY A 88 -6.41 -0.01 10.41
N GLU A 89 -6.49 -1.03 9.54
CA GLU A 89 -6.70 -0.88 8.10
C GLU A 89 -7.42 -2.11 7.53
N ALA A 90 -7.78 -2.06 6.23
CA ALA A 90 -8.52 -3.15 5.59
C ALA A 90 -7.75 -4.50 5.56
N SER A 91 -6.43 -4.49 5.54
CA SER A 91 -5.59 -5.70 5.54
C SER A 91 -5.68 -6.46 6.86
N THR A 92 -5.83 -5.76 7.99
CA THR A 92 -5.85 -6.33 9.33
C THR A 92 -7.23 -6.81 9.80
N VAL A 93 -8.25 -6.76 8.95
CA VAL A 93 -9.59 -7.32 9.25
C VAL A 93 -9.51 -8.80 9.60
N MET A 94 -8.70 -9.58 8.88
CA MET A 94 -8.55 -11.01 9.17
C MET A 94 -7.83 -11.27 10.49
N THR A 95 -6.95 -10.37 10.90
CA THR A 95 -6.25 -10.42 12.19
C THR A 95 -7.20 -10.32 13.38
N THR A 96 -8.31 -9.58 13.25
CA THR A 96 -9.30 -9.46 14.34
C THR A 96 -9.96 -10.78 14.67
N LEU A 97 -10.13 -11.68 13.69
CA LEU A 97 -10.90 -12.91 13.84
C LEU A 97 -10.31 -13.88 14.89
N ASP A 98 -9.00 -13.94 14.96
CA ASP A 98 -8.31 -14.80 15.92
C ASP A 98 -7.47 -14.01 16.93
N GLY A 99 -6.94 -12.85 16.55
CA GLY A 99 -6.12 -12.02 17.41
C GLY A 99 -6.88 -11.45 18.61
N TYR A 100 -8.08 -10.93 18.40
CA TYR A 100 -8.91 -10.39 19.47
C TYR A 100 -9.44 -11.49 20.43
N PRO A 101 -9.95 -12.64 19.96
CA PRO A 101 -10.25 -13.76 20.84
C PRO A 101 -9.06 -14.21 21.70
N MET A 102 -7.84 -14.29 21.14
CA MET A 102 -6.63 -14.58 21.93
C MET A 102 -6.40 -13.52 23.01
N ALA A 103 -6.55 -12.25 22.69
CA ALA A 103 -6.40 -11.17 23.67
C ALA A 103 -7.43 -11.28 24.81
N ARG A 104 -8.69 -11.59 24.48
CA ARG A 104 -9.76 -11.81 25.46
C ARG A 104 -9.52 -13.03 26.38
N GLN A 105 -8.78 -14.01 25.89
CA GLN A 105 -8.36 -15.19 26.66
C GLN A 105 -7.14 -14.91 27.55
N GLY A 106 -6.70 -13.65 27.70
CA GLY A 106 -5.53 -13.27 28.50
C GLY A 106 -4.19 -13.48 27.80
N MET A 107 -4.20 -13.76 26.50
CA MET A 107 -2.98 -13.99 25.69
C MET A 107 -2.64 -12.79 24.80
N ALA A 108 -3.01 -11.57 25.18
CA ALA A 108 -2.80 -10.37 24.39
C ALA A 108 -1.32 -10.15 24.02
N GLY A 109 -0.40 -10.29 25.00
CA GLY A 109 1.04 -10.15 24.73
C GLY A 109 1.58 -11.23 23.79
N VAL A 110 1.10 -12.47 23.94
CA VAL A 110 1.46 -13.58 23.03
C VAL A 110 0.94 -13.32 21.62
N ALA A 111 -0.30 -12.85 21.48
CA ALA A 111 -0.88 -12.53 20.19
C ALA A 111 -0.09 -11.42 19.48
N LEU A 112 0.22 -10.32 20.18
CA LEU A 112 1.00 -9.21 19.64
C LEU A 112 2.42 -9.61 19.26
N SER A 113 3.12 -10.37 20.12
CA SER A 113 4.48 -10.80 19.81
C SER A 113 4.53 -11.84 18.69
N LEU A 114 3.57 -12.76 18.64
CA LEU A 114 3.48 -13.78 17.60
C LEU A 114 3.12 -13.14 16.24
N SER A 115 2.22 -12.16 16.22
CA SER A 115 1.89 -11.40 15.00
C SER A 115 3.09 -10.64 14.48
N ALA A 116 3.86 -9.99 15.36
CA ALA A 116 5.10 -9.31 15.01
C ALA A 116 6.12 -10.27 14.37
N TRP A 117 6.32 -11.44 14.97
CA TRP A 117 7.20 -12.49 14.46
C TRP A 117 6.74 -13.01 13.10
N SER A 118 5.45 -13.28 12.93
CA SER A 118 4.87 -13.79 11.68
C SER A 118 5.03 -12.78 10.54
N SER A 119 4.75 -11.50 10.78
CA SER A 119 4.94 -10.45 9.79
C SER A 119 6.41 -10.26 9.42
N PHE A 120 7.33 -10.35 10.40
CA PHE A 120 8.76 -10.32 10.15
C PHE A 120 9.18 -11.41 9.15
N ILE A 121 8.74 -12.66 9.37
CA ILE A 121 9.04 -13.76 8.44
C ILE A 121 8.47 -13.49 7.06
N GLY A 122 7.23 -13.01 6.96
CA GLY A 122 6.61 -12.68 5.68
C GLY A 122 7.36 -11.60 4.92
N ALA A 123 7.69 -10.51 5.58
CA ALA A 123 8.45 -9.41 5.00
C ALA A 123 9.89 -9.84 4.64
N PHE A 124 10.53 -10.67 5.46
CA PHE A 124 11.85 -11.22 5.16
C PHE A 124 11.85 -12.10 3.90
N ILE A 125 10.89 -13.01 3.77
CA ILE A 125 10.71 -13.86 2.59
C ILE A 125 10.48 -12.99 1.35
N ALA A 126 9.62 -11.98 1.46
CA ALA A 126 9.31 -11.10 0.34
C ALA A 126 10.50 -10.22 -0.05
N THR A 127 11.29 -9.73 0.90
CA THR A 127 12.50 -8.95 0.59
C THR A 127 13.56 -9.83 -0.07
N CYS A 128 13.74 -11.08 0.38
CA CYS A 128 14.58 -12.06 -0.34
C CYS A 128 14.03 -12.33 -1.75
N GLY A 129 12.71 -12.47 -1.89
CA GLY A 129 12.05 -12.59 -3.19
C GLY A 129 12.33 -11.38 -4.08
N MET A 130 12.29 -10.16 -3.52
CA MET A 130 12.59 -8.93 -4.25
C MET A 130 14.06 -8.92 -4.74
N VAL A 131 15.02 -9.29 -3.91
CA VAL A 131 16.44 -9.38 -4.30
C VAL A 131 16.64 -10.32 -5.50
N LEU A 132 15.90 -11.44 -5.54
CA LEU A 132 16.03 -12.43 -6.61
C LEU A 132 15.25 -12.04 -7.86
N PHE A 133 14.03 -11.57 -7.73
CA PHE A 133 13.11 -11.38 -8.85
C PHE A 133 13.08 -9.97 -9.42
N ALA A 134 13.33 -8.91 -8.62
CA ALA A 134 13.27 -7.55 -9.13
C ALA A 134 14.27 -7.26 -10.25
N PRO A 135 15.56 -7.65 -10.17
CA PRO A 135 16.49 -7.45 -11.27
C PRO A 135 16.14 -8.23 -12.54
N LEU A 136 15.54 -9.42 -12.38
CA LEU A 136 15.08 -10.23 -13.50
C LEU A 136 13.89 -9.56 -14.21
N LEU A 137 12.92 -9.09 -13.43
CA LEU A 137 11.76 -8.35 -13.96
C LEU A 137 12.20 -7.03 -14.62
N ALA A 138 13.16 -6.31 -14.04
CA ALA A 138 13.69 -5.09 -14.63
C ALA A 138 14.34 -5.35 -16.00
N LYS A 139 15.08 -6.46 -16.15
CA LYS A 139 15.66 -6.86 -17.44
C LYS A 139 14.57 -7.15 -18.49
N TRP A 140 13.51 -7.85 -18.11
CA TRP A 140 12.38 -8.09 -19.02
C TRP A 140 11.61 -6.82 -19.34
N ALA A 141 11.45 -5.93 -18.36
CA ALA A 141 10.75 -4.66 -18.54
C ALA A 141 11.47 -3.70 -19.51
N ILE A 142 12.76 -3.82 -19.73
CA ILE A 142 13.50 -3.06 -20.76
C ILE A 142 12.97 -3.37 -22.17
N ALA A 143 12.44 -4.57 -22.41
CA ALA A 143 11.83 -4.95 -23.67
C ALA A 143 10.45 -4.31 -23.91
N PHE A 144 9.88 -3.65 -22.89
CA PHE A 144 8.57 -2.98 -22.98
C PHE A 144 8.73 -1.64 -23.69
N GLY A 145 8.03 -1.47 -24.80
CA GLY A 145 7.85 -0.18 -25.44
C GLY A 145 6.63 0.57 -24.92
N PRO A 146 6.31 1.76 -25.49
CA PRO A 146 5.19 2.56 -25.03
C PRO A 146 3.83 1.86 -25.14
N ALA A 147 3.63 0.99 -26.13
CA ALA A 147 2.39 0.22 -26.27
C ALA A 147 2.21 -0.80 -25.14
N GLU A 148 3.28 -1.52 -24.79
CA GLU A 148 3.29 -2.48 -23.70
C GLU A 148 3.02 -1.80 -22.35
N TYR A 149 3.64 -0.65 -22.10
CA TYR A 149 3.39 0.14 -20.89
C TYR A 149 1.95 0.63 -20.80
N PHE A 150 1.38 1.13 -21.91
CA PHE A 150 -0.02 1.53 -21.92
C PHE A 150 -0.95 0.37 -21.57
N VAL A 151 -0.77 -0.79 -22.22
CA VAL A 151 -1.61 -1.97 -21.98
C VAL A 151 -1.43 -2.49 -20.56
N LEU A 152 -0.21 -2.46 -20.01
CA LEU A 152 0.07 -2.84 -18.62
C LEU A 152 -0.65 -1.93 -17.62
N MET A 153 -0.72 -0.62 -17.87
CA MET A 153 -1.44 0.32 -17.00
C MET A 153 -2.95 0.11 -17.07
N VAL A 154 -3.51 -0.18 -18.26
CA VAL A 154 -4.92 -0.60 -18.40
C VAL A 154 -5.17 -1.87 -17.59
N PHE A 155 -4.28 -2.87 -17.70
CA PHE A 155 -4.36 -4.09 -16.89
C PHE A 155 -4.36 -3.79 -15.40
N ALA A 156 -3.49 -2.89 -14.92
CA ALA A 156 -3.42 -2.51 -13.51
C ALA A 156 -4.75 -1.91 -13.00
N ILE A 157 -5.37 -1.01 -13.80
CA ILE A 157 -6.68 -0.42 -13.46
C ILE A 157 -7.77 -1.51 -13.43
N VAL A 158 -7.75 -2.43 -14.37
CA VAL A 158 -8.73 -3.54 -14.43
C VAL A 158 -8.55 -4.51 -13.26
N CYS A 159 -7.31 -4.81 -12.90
CA CYS A 159 -7.02 -5.63 -11.72
C CYS A 159 -7.63 -5.05 -10.44
N LEU A 160 -7.52 -3.73 -10.25
CA LEU A 160 -8.16 -3.06 -9.11
C LEU A 160 -9.68 -3.30 -9.08
N GLY A 161 -10.35 -3.17 -10.23
CA GLY A 161 -11.78 -3.43 -10.34
C GLY A 161 -12.16 -4.88 -10.09
N GLY A 162 -11.38 -5.81 -10.63
CA GLY A 162 -11.63 -7.26 -10.52
C GLY A 162 -11.42 -7.81 -9.09
N MET A 163 -10.58 -7.16 -8.30
CA MET A 163 -10.21 -7.56 -6.93
C MET A 163 -10.99 -6.80 -5.84
N ALA A 164 -11.81 -5.83 -6.22
CA ALA A 164 -12.54 -4.91 -5.32
C ALA A 164 -13.71 -5.56 -4.53
N GLY A 165 -13.75 -6.86 -4.39
CA GLY A 165 -14.78 -7.55 -3.60
C GLY A 165 -16.20 -7.36 -4.15
N ASP A 166 -17.12 -6.85 -3.31
CA ASP A 166 -18.55 -6.81 -3.62
C ASP A 166 -18.98 -5.66 -4.56
N ARG A 167 -18.11 -4.67 -4.84
CA ARG A 167 -18.49 -3.44 -5.56
C ARG A 167 -17.51 -3.04 -6.68
N PRO A 168 -17.26 -3.89 -7.68
CA PRO A 168 -16.25 -3.64 -8.72
C PRO A 168 -16.56 -2.38 -9.56
N LEU A 169 -17.84 -2.07 -9.79
CA LEU A 169 -18.24 -0.89 -10.55
C LEU A 169 -17.83 0.42 -9.86
N LYS A 170 -18.00 0.50 -8.53
CA LYS A 170 -17.59 1.71 -7.78
C LYS A 170 -16.06 1.89 -7.82
N THR A 171 -15.30 0.80 -7.76
CA THR A 171 -13.84 0.84 -7.88
C THR A 171 -13.40 1.32 -9.26
N PHE A 172 -14.06 0.85 -10.31
CA PHE A 172 -13.77 1.29 -11.68
C PHE A 172 -14.12 2.77 -11.88
N ILE A 173 -15.29 3.22 -11.42
CA ILE A 173 -15.69 4.64 -11.45
C ILE A 173 -14.69 5.50 -10.66
N ALA A 174 -14.25 5.03 -9.48
CA ALA A 174 -13.25 5.74 -8.68
C ALA A 174 -11.92 5.90 -9.45
N ALA A 175 -11.46 4.87 -10.16
CA ALA A 175 -10.28 4.96 -11.00
C ALA A 175 -10.47 5.95 -12.16
N LEU A 176 -11.64 5.97 -12.80
CA LEU A 176 -11.98 6.94 -13.86
C LEU A 176 -12.01 8.38 -13.33
N ILE A 177 -12.53 8.61 -12.11
CA ILE A 177 -12.47 9.92 -11.46
C ILE A 177 -11.01 10.37 -11.30
N GLY A 178 -10.13 9.48 -10.84
CA GLY A 178 -8.70 9.79 -10.72
C GLY A 178 -8.07 10.12 -12.07
N LEU A 179 -8.36 9.32 -13.09
CA LEU A 179 -7.94 9.55 -14.48
C LEU A 179 -8.39 10.92 -14.98
N PHE A 180 -9.65 11.30 -14.72
CA PHE A 180 -10.17 12.62 -15.10
C PHE A 180 -9.42 13.75 -14.38
N LEU A 181 -9.17 13.60 -13.07
CA LEU A 181 -8.40 14.60 -12.31
C LEU A 181 -6.97 14.76 -12.83
N SER A 182 -6.36 13.71 -13.37
CA SER A 182 -5.01 13.79 -13.98
C SER A 182 -4.98 14.58 -15.30
N CYS A 183 -6.14 14.81 -15.93
CA CYS A 183 -6.24 15.60 -17.16
C CYS A 183 -6.29 17.10 -16.90
N VAL A 184 -6.37 17.56 -15.65
CA VAL A 184 -6.34 18.99 -15.32
C VAL A 184 -4.94 19.56 -15.54
N GLY A 185 -4.82 20.70 -16.21
CA GLY A 185 -3.55 21.39 -16.45
C GLY A 185 -3.25 21.63 -17.92
N ILE A 186 -1.98 21.94 -18.23
CA ILE A 186 -1.52 22.11 -19.61
C ILE A 186 -1.25 20.75 -20.25
N ASP A 187 -1.75 20.55 -21.44
CA ASP A 187 -1.38 19.41 -22.27
C ASP A 187 0.08 19.54 -22.73
N ALA A 188 0.92 18.62 -22.28
CA ALA A 188 2.36 18.64 -22.55
C ALA A 188 2.73 18.59 -24.05
N ASN A 189 1.82 18.11 -24.94
CA ASN A 189 2.08 17.99 -26.37
C ASN A 189 1.53 19.18 -27.18
N SER A 190 0.33 19.66 -26.83
CA SER A 190 -0.34 20.73 -27.58
C SER A 190 -0.21 22.11 -26.94
N GLY A 191 0.19 22.18 -25.67
CA GLY A 191 0.22 23.43 -24.90
C GLY A 191 -1.15 23.99 -24.53
N VAL A 192 -2.24 23.25 -24.81
CA VAL A 192 -3.61 23.70 -24.56
C VAL A 192 -3.96 23.49 -23.09
N TYR A 193 -4.60 24.50 -22.49
CA TYR A 193 -5.13 24.42 -21.12
C TYR A 193 -6.36 23.49 -21.09
N ARG A 194 -6.37 22.54 -20.16
CA ARG A 194 -7.45 21.58 -19.95
C ARG A 194 -8.00 21.71 -18.54
N PHE A 195 -9.30 21.98 -18.43
CA PHE A 195 -10.03 22.03 -17.15
C PHE A 195 -9.44 22.96 -16.08
N THR A 196 -8.70 24.00 -16.50
CA THR A 196 -8.05 24.95 -15.57
C THR A 196 -9.00 26.07 -15.11
N ALA A 197 -10.17 26.24 -15.78
CA ALA A 197 -11.12 27.32 -15.49
C ALA A 197 -10.46 28.72 -15.45
N ASP A 198 -9.48 28.96 -16.33
CA ASP A 198 -8.67 30.18 -16.43
C ASP A 198 -7.89 30.54 -15.14
N ASN A 199 -7.72 29.56 -14.24
CA ASN A 199 -6.97 29.74 -13.00
C ASN A 199 -5.49 29.40 -13.23
N ILE A 200 -4.61 30.38 -13.01
CA ILE A 200 -3.16 30.24 -13.19
C ILE A 200 -2.55 29.16 -12.28
N HIS A 201 -3.13 28.94 -11.10
CA HIS A 201 -2.63 27.93 -10.16
C HIS A 201 -2.95 26.48 -10.59
N LEU A 202 -3.87 26.30 -11.56
CA LEU A 202 -4.20 24.98 -12.12
C LEU A 202 -3.49 24.71 -13.45
N THR A 203 -2.64 25.62 -13.92
CA THR A 203 -1.89 25.43 -15.17
C THR A 203 -0.96 24.24 -15.12
N ASP A 204 -0.28 24.04 -13.98
CA ASP A 204 0.61 22.90 -13.72
C ASP A 204 -0.14 21.64 -13.25
N GLY A 205 -1.49 21.68 -13.33
CA GLY A 205 -2.35 20.58 -12.88
C GLY A 205 -2.56 20.53 -11.38
N ILE A 206 -3.25 19.49 -10.92
CA ILE A 206 -3.44 19.20 -9.50
C ILE A 206 -2.15 18.56 -8.97
N GLN A 207 -1.55 19.19 -7.97
CA GLN A 207 -0.34 18.66 -7.38
C GLN A 207 -0.62 17.35 -6.62
N PHE A 208 0.26 16.36 -6.81
CA PHE A 208 0.11 15.04 -6.22
C PHE A 208 -0.08 15.07 -4.71
N VAL A 209 0.73 15.88 -4.00
CA VAL A 209 0.67 15.99 -2.52
C VAL A 209 -0.66 16.57 -2.06
N VAL A 210 -1.18 17.57 -2.77
CA VAL A 210 -2.48 18.21 -2.51
C VAL A 210 -3.60 17.19 -2.65
N LEU A 211 -3.58 16.39 -3.74
CA LEU A 211 -4.57 15.35 -3.97
C LEU A 211 -4.53 14.28 -2.86
N VAL A 212 -3.36 13.75 -2.55
CA VAL A 212 -3.21 12.66 -1.58
C VAL A 212 -3.61 13.11 -0.18
N LEU A 213 -3.10 14.25 0.28
CA LEU A 213 -3.42 14.75 1.60
C LEU A 213 -4.89 15.19 1.71
N GLY A 214 -5.47 15.75 0.64
CA GLY A 214 -6.90 16.01 0.58
C GLY A 214 -7.71 14.73 0.70
N LEU A 215 -7.51 13.78 -0.21
CA LEU A 215 -8.29 12.55 -0.26
C LEU A 215 -8.18 11.70 1.00
N PHE A 216 -6.99 11.58 1.59
CA PHE A 216 -6.76 10.66 2.69
C PHE A 216 -6.74 11.37 4.05
N SER A 217 -5.96 12.44 4.23
CA SER A 217 -5.81 13.08 5.54
C SER A 217 -7.02 13.96 5.90
N ILE A 218 -7.43 14.88 5.03
CA ILE A 218 -8.58 15.76 5.32
C ILE A 218 -9.89 14.96 5.39
N SER A 219 -10.09 13.99 4.46
CA SER A 219 -11.30 13.16 4.53
C SER A 219 -11.36 12.31 5.81
N GLU A 220 -10.22 11.86 6.33
CA GLU A 220 -10.15 11.12 7.60
C GLU A 220 -10.45 12.03 8.79
N ILE A 221 -9.91 13.27 8.80
CA ILE A 221 -10.24 14.28 9.81
C ILE A 221 -11.77 14.46 9.90
N LEU A 222 -12.44 14.62 8.75
CA LEU A 222 -13.90 14.80 8.71
C LEU A 222 -14.63 13.58 9.26
N LEU A 223 -14.18 12.36 8.95
CA LEU A 223 -14.73 11.13 9.53
C LEU A 223 -14.47 11.00 11.03
N LEU A 224 -13.29 11.40 11.52
CA LEU A 224 -12.97 11.38 12.94
C LEU A 224 -13.81 12.38 13.73
N LEU A 225 -14.10 13.56 13.16
CA LEU A 225 -14.99 14.56 13.76
C LEU A 225 -16.45 14.08 13.87
N GLU A 226 -16.89 13.29 12.89
CA GLU A 226 -18.24 12.73 12.89
C GLU A 226 -18.40 11.59 13.91
N LYS A 227 -17.38 10.76 14.06
CA LYS A 227 -17.43 9.62 14.99
C LYS A 227 -17.27 10.10 16.43
N THR A 228 -18.39 10.24 17.14
CA THR A 228 -18.39 10.40 18.59
C THR A 228 -17.88 9.09 19.21
N HIS A 229 -16.65 9.05 19.64
CA HIS A 229 -16.08 7.84 20.27
C HIS A 229 -16.74 7.63 21.63
N HIS A 230 -17.60 6.64 21.72
CA HIS A 230 -17.79 5.90 22.95
C HIS A 230 -16.60 4.93 23.02
N GLY A 231 -15.62 5.26 23.86
CA GLY A 231 -14.37 4.52 23.96
C GLY A 231 -14.63 3.06 24.27
N GLN A 232 -14.31 2.16 23.33
CA GLN A 232 -14.15 0.76 23.68
C GLN A 232 -12.86 0.64 24.49
N GLU A 233 -12.97 0.14 25.70
CA GLU A 233 -11.79 -0.11 26.53
C GLU A 233 -10.92 -1.18 25.85
N ALA A 234 -9.67 -0.82 25.61
CA ALA A 234 -8.68 -1.76 25.08
C ALA A 234 -8.48 -2.93 26.06
N VAL A 235 -8.44 -4.15 25.54
CA VAL A 235 -8.08 -5.31 26.35
C VAL A 235 -6.67 -5.09 26.91
N LYS A 236 -6.55 -5.07 28.24
CA LYS A 236 -5.25 -4.87 28.87
C LYS A 236 -4.31 -6.03 28.50
N ALA A 237 -3.13 -5.69 28.03
CA ALA A 237 -2.08 -6.67 27.76
C ALA A 237 -1.53 -7.19 29.12
N THR A 238 -2.28 -8.10 29.73
CA THR A 238 -1.91 -8.79 30.99
C THR A 238 -1.32 -10.16 30.68
N GLY A 239 -0.57 -10.71 31.59
CA GLY A 239 0.01 -12.04 31.44
C GLY A 239 1.37 -12.06 30.72
N ARG A 240 1.64 -13.16 30.02
CA ARG A 240 2.90 -13.38 29.31
C ARG A 240 2.99 -12.49 28.08
N MET A 241 4.06 -11.71 27.96
CA MET A 241 4.25 -10.72 26.89
C MET A 241 4.87 -11.29 25.61
N MET A 242 5.56 -12.44 25.70
CA MET A 242 6.23 -13.06 24.55
C MET A 242 5.73 -14.47 24.31
N PHE A 243 5.69 -14.86 23.05
CA PHE A 243 5.47 -16.25 22.65
C PHE A 243 6.66 -17.13 23.08
N ASN A 244 6.45 -18.43 23.21
CA ASN A 244 7.52 -19.40 23.46
C ASN A 244 7.96 -20.06 22.14
N PHE A 245 9.10 -20.76 22.19
CA PHE A 245 9.65 -21.43 21.01
C PHE A 245 8.69 -22.47 20.39
N LYS A 246 7.92 -23.18 21.21
CA LYS A 246 6.92 -24.15 20.71
C LYS A 246 5.80 -23.46 19.92
N GLU A 247 5.38 -22.28 20.35
CA GLU A 247 4.35 -21.49 19.64
C GLU A 247 4.89 -20.95 18.31
N ALA A 248 6.13 -20.44 18.29
CA ALA A 248 6.78 -20.03 17.04
C ALA A 248 6.94 -21.21 16.06
N ALA A 249 7.37 -22.37 16.56
CA ALA A 249 7.51 -23.58 15.73
C ALA A 249 6.17 -24.07 15.18
N SER A 250 5.07 -23.95 15.95
CA SER A 250 3.73 -24.38 15.50
C SER A 250 3.19 -23.59 14.31
N VAL A 251 3.63 -22.35 14.13
CA VAL A 251 3.21 -21.48 13.03
C VAL A 251 4.27 -21.34 11.92
N PHE A 252 5.44 -21.96 12.08
CA PHE A 252 6.56 -21.76 11.16
C PHE A 252 6.21 -22.15 9.71
N VAL A 253 5.60 -23.33 9.50
CA VAL A 253 5.20 -23.78 8.16
C VAL A 253 4.11 -22.86 7.56
N VAL A 254 3.19 -22.39 8.39
CA VAL A 254 2.17 -21.39 8.01
C VAL A 254 2.86 -20.11 7.55
N ASN A 255 3.85 -19.64 8.29
CA ASN A 255 4.59 -18.43 7.95
C ASN A 255 5.33 -18.55 6.61
N ILE A 256 6.01 -19.68 6.35
CA ILE A 256 6.68 -19.90 5.05
C ILE A 256 5.66 -19.86 3.90
N ARG A 257 4.57 -20.63 4.02
CA ARG A 257 3.55 -20.74 2.98
C ARG A 257 2.83 -19.42 2.73
N CYS A 258 2.40 -18.75 3.80
CA CYS A 258 1.70 -17.48 3.70
C CYS A 258 2.62 -16.31 3.33
N GLY A 259 3.92 -16.38 3.65
CA GLY A 259 4.91 -15.39 3.22
C GLY A 259 5.13 -15.42 1.70
N VAL A 260 5.30 -16.62 1.13
CA VAL A 260 5.39 -16.78 -0.34
C VAL A 260 4.09 -16.35 -1.01
N LEU A 261 2.94 -16.75 -0.47
CA LEU A 261 1.63 -16.33 -0.99
C LEU A 261 1.48 -14.81 -0.94
N GLY A 262 1.85 -14.18 0.19
CA GLY A 262 1.83 -12.74 0.36
C GLY A 262 2.71 -12.02 -0.65
N PHE A 263 3.94 -12.50 -0.86
CA PHE A 263 4.85 -11.94 -1.87
C PHE A 263 4.24 -11.98 -3.27
N ILE A 264 3.72 -13.16 -3.70
CA ILE A 264 3.11 -13.31 -5.03
C ILE A 264 1.92 -12.35 -5.18
N MET A 265 1.06 -12.26 -4.15
CA MET A 265 -0.09 -11.36 -4.18
C MET A 265 0.33 -9.89 -4.18
N GLY A 266 1.41 -9.54 -3.48
CA GLY A 266 1.96 -8.18 -3.46
C GLY A 266 2.53 -7.73 -4.80
N VAL A 267 3.19 -8.64 -5.54
CA VAL A 267 3.71 -8.37 -6.89
C VAL A 267 2.60 -8.11 -7.90
N LEU A 268 1.39 -8.64 -7.67
CA LEU A 268 0.25 -8.41 -8.56
C LEU A 268 -0.34 -7.02 -8.31
N PRO A 269 -0.37 -6.13 -9.33
CA PRO A 269 -0.92 -4.79 -9.19
C PRO A 269 -2.36 -4.82 -8.66
N GLY A 270 -2.63 -4.03 -7.61
CA GLY A 270 -3.97 -3.89 -7.05
C GLY A 270 -4.41 -4.97 -6.06
N ALA A 271 -3.72 -6.12 -5.95
CA ALA A 271 -4.03 -7.16 -4.98
C ALA A 271 -3.84 -6.69 -3.54
N GLY A 272 -2.69 -6.09 -3.28
CA GLY A 272 -2.34 -5.51 -2.00
C GLY A 272 -2.41 -6.46 -0.81
N ALA A 273 -2.11 -5.93 0.37
CA ALA A 273 -2.10 -6.68 1.63
C ALA A 273 -3.49 -7.19 2.04
N THR A 274 -4.56 -6.47 1.69
CA THR A 274 -5.94 -6.84 2.05
C THR A 274 -6.36 -8.17 1.46
N LEU A 275 -6.13 -8.37 0.17
CA LEU A 275 -6.48 -9.63 -0.47
C LEU A 275 -5.53 -10.74 -0.04
N ALA A 276 -4.24 -10.44 0.09
CA ALA A 276 -3.24 -11.40 0.55
C ALA A 276 -3.61 -12.00 1.93
N SER A 277 -3.99 -11.14 2.88
CA SER A 277 -4.40 -11.56 4.23
C SER A 277 -5.65 -12.45 4.21
N ALA A 278 -6.66 -12.07 3.41
CA ALA A 278 -7.89 -12.84 3.30
C ALA A 278 -7.65 -14.22 2.67
N VAL A 279 -6.89 -14.27 1.57
CA VAL A 279 -6.57 -15.54 0.89
C VAL A 279 -5.73 -16.44 1.80
N ALA A 280 -4.74 -15.88 2.52
CA ALA A 280 -3.91 -16.64 3.45
C ALA A 280 -4.75 -17.24 4.58
N TYR A 281 -5.59 -16.44 5.23
CA TYR A 281 -6.49 -16.91 6.28
C TYR A 281 -7.41 -18.03 5.80
N MET A 282 -8.08 -17.84 4.66
CA MET A 282 -9.00 -18.83 4.10
C MET A 282 -8.29 -20.11 3.67
N THR A 283 -7.07 -20.01 3.16
CA THR A 283 -6.25 -21.16 2.75
C THR A 283 -5.87 -21.99 3.97
N GLU A 284 -5.35 -21.35 5.03
CA GLU A 284 -4.96 -22.04 6.25
C GLU A 284 -6.17 -22.65 6.98
N LYS A 285 -7.31 -21.95 7.00
CA LYS A 285 -8.56 -22.49 7.53
C LYS A 285 -9.00 -23.76 6.80
N ARG A 286 -8.85 -23.81 5.47
CA ARG A 286 -9.17 -25.00 4.67
C ARG A 286 -8.21 -26.15 4.96
N ILE A 287 -6.90 -25.85 5.06
CA ILE A 287 -5.87 -26.86 5.35
C ILE A 287 -6.05 -27.45 6.76
N ALA A 288 -6.41 -26.61 7.74
CA ALA A 288 -6.67 -27.06 9.09
C ALA A 288 -7.92 -27.94 9.21
N GLY A 289 -8.92 -27.75 8.34
CA GLY A 289 -10.16 -28.55 8.34
C GLY A 289 -10.88 -28.52 9.68
N ALA A 290 -11.41 -29.68 10.09
CA ALA A 290 -12.14 -29.83 11.35
C ALA A 290 -11.27 -29.72 12.63
N SER A 291 -9.94 -29.82 12.51
CA SER A 291 -9.01 -29.70 13.65
C SER A 291 -8.64 -28.25 13.98
N GLY A 292 -9.09 -27.29 13.18
CA GLY A 292 -8.80 -25.86 13.37
C GLY A 292 -9.83 -25.17 14.24
N THR A 293 -9.36 -24.31 15.14
CA THR A 293 -10.20 -23.45 16.00
C THR A 293 -10.24 -22.01 15.46
N PHE A 294 -10.22 -21.85 14.15
CA PHE A 294 -10.24 -20.55 13.47
C PHE A 294 -11.48 -19.73 13.85
N GLY A 295 -11.26 -18.46 14.22
CA GLY A 295 -12.28 -17.57 14.77
C GLY A 295 -12.44 -17.66 16.30
N GLN A 296 -11.68 -18.53 16.97
CA GLN A 296 -11.73 -18.71 18.43
C GLN A 296 -10.37 -18.48 19.10
N GLY A 297 -9.41 -17.90 18.40
CA GLY A 297 -8.05 -17.65 18.89
C GLY A 297 -7.03 -18.69 18.44
N ASP A 298 -7.18 -19.25 17.25
CA ASP A 298 -6.16 -20.15 16.65
C ASP A 298 -4.91 -19.36 16.27
N LYS A 299 -3.74 -19.78 16.75
CA LYS A 299 -2.46 -19.14 16.46
C LYS A 299 -2.14 -19.12 14.95
N ARG A 300 -2.57 -20.14 14.21
CA ARG A 300 -2.42 -20.21 12.75
C ARG A 300 -3.33 -19.20 12.06
N GLY A 301 -4.53 -18.98 12.61
CA GLY A 301 -5.48 -17.97 12.13
C GLY A 301 -5.00 -16.53 12.34
N LEU A 302 -4.15 -16.31 13.36
CA LEU A 302 -3.45 -15.06 13.57
C LEU A 302 -2.21 -14.95 12.66
N ALA A 303 -1.38 -15.98 12.60
CA ALA A 303 -0.11 -15.96 11.91
C ALA A 303 -0.25 -15.84 10.37
N ALA A 304 -1.24 -16.52 9.78
CA ALA A 304 -1.43 -16.56 8.33
C ALA A 304 -1.68 -15.18 7.69
N PRO A 305 -2.68 -14.38 8.13
CA PRO A 305 -2.89 -13.05 7.58
C PRO A 305 -1.71 -12.12 7.85
N GLU A 306 -1.12 -12.17 9.04
CA GLU A 306 -0.02 -11.30 9.43
C GLU A 306 1.23 -11.52 8.58
N THR A 307 1.57 -12.77 8.33
CA THR A 307 2.68 -13.12 7.43
C THR A 307 2.41 -12.66 6.01
N ALA A 308 1.17 -12.86 5.52
CA ALA A 308 0.80 -12.45 4.18
C ALA A 308 0.79 -10.93 4.00
N ILE A 309 0.39 -10.17 5.03
CA ILE A 309 0.44 -8.70 5.04
C ILE A 309 1.90 -8.24 4.87
N GLY A 310 2.82 -8.73 5.72
CA GLY A 310 4.23 -8.38 5.62
C GLY A 310 4.84 -8.76 4.27
N GLY A 311 4.49 -9.95 3.76
CA GLY A 311 4.89 -10.42 2.44
C GLY A 311 4.38 -9.55 1.29
N ALA A 312 3.10 -9.14 1.35
CA ALA A 312 2.48 -8.31 0.32
C ALA A 312 2.97 -6.87 0.35
N ALA A 313 3.25 -6.31 1.53
CA ALA A 313 3.77 -4.95 1.66
C ALA A 313 5.13 -4.81 0.94
N CYS A 314 6.08 -5.71 1.21
CA CYS A 314 7.36 -5.73 0.50
C CYS A 314 7.19 -6.13 -0.97
N GLY A 315 6.30 -7.09 -1.28
CA GLY A 315 6.02 -7.54 -2.65
C GLY A 315 5.51 -6.42 -3.56
N ALA A 316 4.68 -5.51 -3.02
CA ALA A 316 4.12 -4.39 -3.77
C ALA A 316 5.15 -3.35 -4.23
N LEU A 317 6.34 -3.33 -3.64
CA LEU A 317 7.46 -2.50 -4.08
C LEU A 317 8.11 -3.03 -5.36
N VAL A 318 7.97 -4.33 -5.68
CA VAL A 318 8.58 -4.93 -6.87
C VAL A 318 8.05 -4.29 -8.16
N PRO A 319 6.75 -4.31 -8.47
CA PRO A 319 6.23 -3.67 -9.68
C PRO A 319 6.45 -2.15 -9.68
N MET A 320 6.43 -1.51 -8.51
CA MET A 320 6.74 -0.09 -8.37
C MET A 320 8.14 0.24 -8.89
N LEU A 321 9.15 -0.50 -8.44
CA LEU A 321 10.55 -0.25 -8.81
C LEU A 321 10.88 -0.73 -10.23
N THR A 322 10.32 -1.88 -10.65
CA THR A 322 10.70 -2.53 -11.93
C THR A 322 9.90 -2.06 -13.13
N LEU A 323 8.63 -1.75 -12.93
CA LEU A 323 7.69 -1.39 -14.01
C LEU A 323 7.17 0.05 -13.90
N GLY A 324 7.42 0.73 -12.76
CA GLY A 324 6.80 2.04 -12.49
C GLY A 324 5.29 1.95 -12.27
N VAL A 325 4.77 0.76 -11.98
CA VAL A 325 3.34 0.53 -11.75
C VAL A 325 3.11 0.20 -10.28
N PRO A 326 2.21 0.89 -9.58
CA PRO A 326 2.01 0.65 -8.15
C PRO A 326 1.35 -0.72 -7.90
N GLY A 327 1.90 -1.48 -6.94
CA GLY A 327 1.33 -2.74 -6.47
C GLY A 327 0.18 -2.54 -5.47
N SER A 328 0.15 -1.39 -4.79
CA SER A 328 -0.84 -1.04 -3.76
C SER A 328 -1.09 0.47 -3.74
N GLY A 329 -2.11 0.92 -2.98
CA GLY A 329 -2.36 2.35 -2.77
C GLY A 329 -1.17 3.07 -2.11
N THR A 330 -0.48 2.41 -1.20
CA THR A 330 0.70 2.98 -0.51
C THR A 330 1.88 3.13 -1.47
N THR A 331 2.16 2.13 -2.31
CA THR A 331 3.21 2.24 -3.32
C THR A 331 2.88 3.27 -4.41
N ALA A 332 1.58 3.53 -4.67
CA ALA A 332 1.17 4.65 -5.50
C ALA A 332 1.59 5.99 -4.89
N VAL A 333 1.36 6.17 -3.58
CA VAL A 333 1.85 7.37 -2.86
C VAL A 333 3.38 7.48 -2.94
N MET A 334 4.10 6.38 -2.85
CA MET A 334 5.57 6.37 -2.99
C MET A 334 6.04 6.72 -4.40
N ILE A 335 5.31 6.33 -5.46
CA ILE A 335 5.60 6.79 -6.84
C ILE A 335 5.50 8.30 -6.94
N GLY A 336 4.46 8.89 -6.34
CA GLY A 336 4.32 10.34 -6.30
C GLY A 336 5.46 11.01 -5.54
N ALA A 337 5.96 10.40 -4.47
CA ALA A 337 7.14 10.90 -3.76
C ALA A 337 8.39 10.86 -4.65
N LEU A 338 8.61 9.79 -5.41
CA LEU A 338 9.71 9.71 -6.39
C LEU A 338 9.63 10.85 -7.42
N SER A 339 8.42 11.15 -7.89
CA SER A 339 8.20 12.24 -8.87
C SER A 339 8.60 13.61 -8.32
N LEU A 340 8.40 13.88 -7.01
CA LEU A 340 8.87 15.12 -6.37
C LEU A 340 10.39 15.26 -6.37
N TYR A 341 11.11 14.14 -6.35
CA TYR A 341 12.56 14.10 -6.47
C TYR A 341 13.04 13.99 -7.94
N ASN A 342 12.14 14.17 -8.92
CA ASN A 342 12.42 14.01 -10.35
C ASN A 342 12.97 12.61 -10.71
N ILE A 343 12.56 11.59 -9.97
CA ILE A 343 12.95 10.20 -10.19
C ILE A 343 11.80 9.47 -10.86
N THR A 344 12.05 8.92 -12.04
CA THR A 344 11.09 8.11 -12.76
C THR A 344 11.24 6.64 -12.36
N PRO A 345 10.25 6.04 -11.68
CA PRO A 345 10.31 4.61 -11.37
C PRO A 345 10.20 3.77 -12.64
N GLY A 346 10.82 2.61 -12.63
CA GLY A 346 10.82 1.70 -13.79
C GLY A 346 12.16 0.99 -13.98
N PRO A 347 12.32 0.22 -15.07
CA PRO A 347 13.47 -0.67 -15.25
C PRO A 347 14.82 0.07 -15.36
N LEU A 348 14.82 1.29 -15.91
CA LEU A 348 16.02 2.10 -16.03
C LEU A 348 16.54 2.59 -14.67
N LEU A 349 15.70 2.66 -13.65
CA LEU A 349 16.09 3.09 -12.31
C LEU A 349 17.17 2.17 -11.71
N PHE A 350 17.11 0.86 -12.00
CA PHE A 350 18.12 -0.10 -11.57
C PHE A 350 19.52 0.16 -12.16
N GLN A 351 19.57 0.79 -13.33
CA GLN A 351 20.82 1.10 -14.03
C GLN A 351 21.32 2.51 -13.75
N GLN A 352 20.40 3.49 -13.71
CA GLN A 352 20.75 4.90 -13.59
C GLN A 352 21.01 5.32 -12.15
N GLN A 353 20.28 4.73 -11.19
CA GLN A 353 20.34 5.08 -9.76
C GLN A 353 20.31 3.82 -8.88
N PRO A 354 21.30 2.92 -9.01
CA PRO A 354 21.35 1.66 -8.27
C PRO A 354 21.36 1.86 -6.76
N ASP A 355 22.00 2.93 -6.26
CA ASP A 355 22.11 3.23 -4.83
C ASP A 355 20.73 3.47 -4.19
N ILE A 356 19.81 4.11 -4.91
CA ILE A 356 18.45 4.33 -4.45
C ILE A 356 17.69 3.00 -4.34
N VAL A 357 17.76 2.19 -5.39
CA VAL A 357 17.02 0.92 -5.43
C VAL A 357 17.55 -0.07 -4.42
N TRP A 358 18.86 -0.30 -4.44
CA TRP A 358 19.48 -1.29 -3.56
C TRP A 358 19.58 -0.81 -2.11
N GLY A 359 19.73 0.52 -1.89
CA GLY A 359 19.60 1.15 -0.59
C GLY A 359 18.22 0.93 0.01
N LEU A 360 17.16 1.14 -0.79
CA LEU A 360 15.79 0.85 -0.37
C LEU A 360 15.61 -0.65 -0.03
N ILE A 361 16.03 -1.57 -0.90
CA ILE A 361 15.91 -3.02 -0.67
C ILE A 361 16.65 -3.44 0.61
N ALA A 362 17.88 -2.96 0.81
CA ALA A 362 18.65 -3.24 2.02
C ALA A 362 17.98 -2.65 3.27
N SER A 363 17.40 -1.45 3.16
CA SER A 363 16.70 -0.81 4.28
C SER A 363 15.47 -1.59 4.74
N LEU A 364 14.80 -2.35 3.85
CA LEU A 364 13.67 -3.21 4.24
C LEU A 364 14.10 -4.31 5.21
N PHE A 365 15.28 -4.93 5.03
CA PHE A 365 15.82 -5.90 6.00
C PHE A 365 16.05 -5.23 7.36
N ILE A 366 16.68 -4.05 7.35
CA ILE A 366 17.00 -3.29 8.56
C ILE A 366 15.72 -2.84 9.27
N ALA A 367 14.78 -2.24 8.54
CA ALA A 367 13.50 -1.78 9.08
C ALA A 367 12.69 -2.93 9.68
N ASN A 368 12.68 -4.11 9.04
CA ASN A 368 12.01 -5.28 9.58
C ASN A 368 12.60 -5.74 10.92
N ILE A 369 13.93 -5.76 11.04
CA ILE A 369 14.62 -6.09 12.30
C ILE A 369 14.28 -5.04 13.35
N MET A 370 14.37 -3.75 13.01
CA MET A 370 14.02 -2.65 13.91
C MET A 370 12.56 -2.76 14.39
N LEU A 371 11.62 -3.11 13.52
CA LEU A 371 10.21 -3.25 13.89
C LEU A 371 9.98 -4.38 14.92
N VAL A 372 10.65 -5.52 14.79
CA VAL A 372 10.54 -6.59 15.77
C VAL A 372 11.13 -6.14 17.11
N ILE A 373 12.32 -5.54 17.08
CA ILE A 373 13.02 -5.06 18.28
C ILE A 373 12.20 -3.98 19.00
N LEU A 374 11.56 -3.07 18.24
CA LEU A 374 10.76 -2.00 18.81
C LEU A 374 9.39 -2.47 19.29
N ASN A 375 8.67 -3.23 18.46
CA ASN A 375 7.26 -3.53 18.74
C ASN A 375 7.09 -4.46 19.93
N ILE A 376 7.96 -5.46 20.14
CA ILE A 376 7.79 -6.42 21.24
C ILE A 376 7.94 -5.74 22.62
N PRO A 377 9.03 -5.00 22.93
CA PRO A 377 9.17 -4.35 24.23
C PRO A 377 8.27 -3.13 24.41
N MET A 378 7.91 -2.45 23.33
CA MET A 378 7.11 -1.22 23.39
C MET A 378 5.59 -1.48 23.41
N ILE A 379 5.12 -2.72 23.44
CA ILE A 379 3.68 -3.06 23.50
C ILE A 379 2.96 -2.24 24.58
N ARG A 380 3.54 -2.09 25.77
CA ARG A 380 2.94 -1.31 26.87
C ARG A 380 2.82 0.19 26.56
N ILE A 381 3.73 0.74 25.78
CA ILE A 381 3.71 2.16 25.38
C ILE A 381 2.63 2.35 24.33
N PHE A 382 2.60 1.48 23.33
CA PHE A 382 1.62 1.53 22.26
C PHE A 382 0.18 1.36 22.76
N THR A 383 -0.06 0.52 23.78
CA THR A 383 -1.38 0.42 24.41
C THR A 383 -1.85 1.71 25.07
N ARG A 384 -0.93 2.56 25.55
CA ARG A 384 -1.26 3.88 26.09
C ARG A 384 -1.59 4.90 24.98
N ILE A 385 -0.91 4.79 23.82
CA ILE A 385 -1.16 5.66 22.67
C ILE A 385 -2.56 5.42 22.10
N LEU A 386 -3.08 4.18 22.14
CA LEU A 386 -4.46 3.86 21.75
C LEU A 386 -5.52 4.63 22.55
N ALA A 387 -5.18 5.11 23.74
CA ALA A 387 -6.08 5.88 24.58
C ALA A 387 -6.10 7.39 24.24
N VAL A 388 -5.32 7.83 23.24
CA VAL A 388 -5.31 9.25 22.83
C VAL A 388 -6.66 9.59 22.16
N PRO A 389 -7.37 10.60 22.69
CA PRO A 389 -8.68 10.92 22.18
C PRO A 389 -8.62 11.65 20.82
N ASN A 390 -9.67 11.50 20.00
CA ASN A 390 -9.74 12.09 18.66
C ASN A 390 -9.56 13.62 18.66
N TRP A 391 -10.03 14.31 19.71
CA TRP A 391 -9.89 15.76 19.81
C TRP A 391 -8.42 16.24 19.85
N ALA A 392 -7.49 15.38 20.28
CA ALA A 392 -6.07 15.66 20.27
C ALA A 392 -5.41 15.27 18.93
N LEU A 393 -5.91 14.19 18.28
CA LEU A 393 -5.36 13.70 17.01
C LEU A 393 -5.72 14.61 15.84
N VAL A 394 -6.96 15.07 15.77
CA VAL A 394 -7.46 15.89 14.66
C VAL A 394 -6.64 17.17 14.44
N PRO A 395 -6.36 18.01 15.46
CA PRO A 395 -5.52 19.19 15.27
C PRO A 395 -4.10 18.86 14.82
N VAL A 396 -3.50 17.80 15.36
CA VAL A 396 -2.14 17.39 15.00
C VAL A 396 -2.07 16.99 13.53
N ILE A 397 -2.99 16.16 13.06
CA ILE A 397 -3.06 15.76 11.65
C ILE A 397 -3.30 16.98 10.76
N ALA A 398 -4.23 17.88 11.14
CA ALA A 398 -4.54 19.07 10.36
C ALA A 398 -3.34 20.02 10.23
N ILE A 399 -2.61 20.25 11.33
CA ILE A 399 -1.41 21.11 11.33
C ILE A 399 -0.32 20.49 10.44
N ILE A 400 0.00 19.21 10.62
CA ILE A 400 1.02 18.52 9.83
C ILE A 400 0.64 18.54 8.34
N THR A 401 -0.61 18.26 8.01
CA THR A 401 -1.12 18.27 6.63
C THR A 401 -1.05 19.66 6.01
N GLY A 402 -1.47 20.70 6.74
CA GLY A 402 -1.44 22.08 6.26
C GLY A 402 -0.02 22.60 6.06
N ILE A 403 0.87 22.38 7.03
CA ILE A 403 2.29 22.74 6.90
C ILE A 403 2.91 21.95 5.73
N GLY A 404 2.60 20.68 5.61
CA GLY A 404 3.12 19.81 4.57
C GLY A 404 2.80 20.30 3.15
N VAL A 405 1.54 20.63 2.89
CA VAL A 405 1.14 21.17 1.57
C VAL A 405 1.80 22.50 1.30
N TYR A 406 1.79 23.41 2.29
CA TYR A 406 2.39 24.73 2.12
C TYR A 406 3.91 24.67 1.90
N ALA A 407 4.61 23.72 2.52
CA ALA A 407 6.06 23.57 2.39
C ALA A 407 6.50 23.15 0.96
N VAL A 408 5.63 22.51 0.18
CA VAL A 408 5.98 22.02 -1.17
C VAL A 408 5.93 23.15 -2.20
N HIS A 409 4.90 24.02 -2.18
CA HIS A 409 4.69 25.02 -3.22
C HIS A 409 4.49 26.45 -2.70
N ALA A 410 4.43 26.65 -1.40
CA ALA A 410 4.24 27.94 -0.74
C ALA A 410 3.01 28.73 -1.23
N THR A 411 1.94 28.06 -1.70
CA THR A 411 0.72 28.69 -2.19
C THR A 411 -0.46 28.43 -1.26
N THR A 412 -1.24 29.49 -0.98
CA THR A 412 -2.48 29.37 -0.20
C THR A 412 -3.60 28.69 -1.02
N PHE A 413 -3.53 28.77 -2.35
CA PHE A 413 -4.48 28.10 -3.24
C PHE A 413 -4.48 26.59 -3.02
N ASP A 414 -3.31 25.97 -2.86
CA ASP A 414 -3.16 24.53 -2.64
C ASP A 414 -3.81 24.09 -1.32
N LEU A 415 -3.82 24.93 -0.30
CA LEU A 415 -4.54 24.65 0.96
C LEU A 415 -6.07 24.59 0.74
N PHE A 416 -6.62 25.54 0.00
CA PHE A 416 -8.05 25.55 -0.31
C PHE A 416 -8.42 24.38 -1.22
N LEU A 417 -7.58 24.10 -2.23
CA LEU A 417 -7.78 22.95 -3.13
C LEU A 417 -7.73 21.63 -2.36
N MET A 418 -6.78 21.46 -1.43
CA MET A 418 -6.68 20.31 -0.56
C MET A 418 -7.93 20.11 0.28
N ILE A 419 -8.49 21.18 0.87
CA ILE A 419 -9.73 21.12 1.65
C ILE A 419 -10.90 20.70 0.76
N GLY A 420 -11.02 21.28 -0.46
CA GLY A 420 -12.05 20.92 -1.43
C GLY A 420 -11.97 19.45 -1.84
N ILE A 421 -10.78 18.97 -2.15
CA ILE A 421 -10.51 17.55 -2.44
C ILE A 421 -10.81 16.66 -1.23
N GLY A 422 -10.53 17.15 -0.03
CA GLY A 422 -10.84 16.44 1.22
C GLY A 422 -12.33 16.27 1.46
N ILE A 423 -13.12 17.31 1.22
CA ILE A 423 -14.60 17.24 1.28
C ILE A 423 -15.11 16.27 0.21
N PHE A 424 -14.57 16.34 -0.98
CA PHE A 424 -14.90 15.39 -2.06
C PHE A 424 -14.56 13.95 -1.67
N GLY A 425 -13.37 13.69 -1.12
CA GLY A 425 -12.98 12.38 -0.60
C GLY A 425 -13.89 11.87 0.51
N TYR A 426 -14.32 12.74 1.43
CA TYR A 426 -15.30 12.43 2.46
C TYR A 426 -16.64 11.99 1.86
N ILE A 427 -17.16 12.74 0.87
CA ILE A 427 -18.41 12.38 0.18
C ILE A 427 -18.26 11.02 -0.53
N LEU A 428 -17.14 10.78 -1.22
CA LEU A 428 -16.89 9.50 -1.86
C LEU A 428 -16.92 8.33 -0.84
N ARG A 429 -16.30 8.50 0.32
CA ARG A 429 -16.34 7.49 1.39
C ARG A 429 -17.75 7.26 1.93
N LYS A 430 -18.55 8.32 2.09
CA LYS A 430 -19.97 8.21 2.49
C LYS A 430 -20.82 7.45 1.48
N LEU A 431 -20.46 7.56 0.21
CA LEU A 431 -21.08 6.82 -0.88
C LEU A 431 -20.43 5.44 -1.09
N ASP A 432 -19.58 4.98 -0.18
CA ASP A 432 -18.83 3.71 -0.25
C ASP A 432 -17.95 3.55 -1.51
N PHE A 433 -17.35 4.63 -1.99
CA PHE A 433 -16.31 4.57 -3.02
C PHE A 433 -14.93 4.39 -2.38
N PRO A 434 -14.11 3.47 -2.86
CA PRO A 434 -12.74 3.33 -2.38
C PRO A 434 -11.86 4.47 -2.93
N LEU A 435 -11.05 5.10 -2.06
CA LEU A 435 -10.19 6.23 -2.47
C LEU A 435 -8.90 5.80 -3.15
N SER A 436 -8.36 4.61 -2.82
CA SER A 436 -7.11 4.13 -3.42
C SER A 436 -7.17 4.03 -4.95
N PRO A 437 -8.27 3.58 -5.59
CA PRO A 437 -8.41 3.61 -7.05
C PRO A 437 -8.44 5.02 -7.64
N VAL A 438 -8.98 6.02 -6.93
CA VAL A 438 -8.92 7.42 -7.37
C VAL A 438 -7.47 7.86 -7.49
N LEU A 439 -6.67 7.59 -6.46
CA LEU A 439 -5.25 7.90 -6.45
C LEU A 439 -4.49 7.18 -7.57
N LEU A 440 -4.77 5.87 -7.73
CA LEU A 440 -4.13 5.08 -8.78
C LEU A 440 -4.48 5.57 -10.18
N GLY A 441 -5.75 5.89 -10.43
CA GLY A 441 -6.19 6.49 -11.69
C GLY A 441 -5.49 7.82 -11.97
N PHE A 442 -5.30 8.65 -10.94
CA PHE A 442 -4.60 9.92 -11.08
C PHE A 442 -3.12 9.73 -11.47
N ILE A 443 -2.39 8.84 -10.79
CA ILE A 443 -0.98 8.58 -11.08
C ILE A 443 -0.80 7.94 -12.45
N LEU A 444 -1.62 6.92 -12.75
CA LEU A 444 -1.50 6.20 -14.01
C LEU A 444 -2.01 7.02 -15.20
N GLY A 445 -2.91 7.99 -14.98
CA GLY A 445 -3.53 8.78 -16.06
C GLY A 445 -2.52 9.51 -16.93
N GLY A 446 -1.61 10.26 -16.32
CA GLY A 446 -0.55 10.97 -17.05
C GLY A 446 0.39 10.02 -17.78
N LEU A 447 0.78 8.91 -17.13
CA LEU A 447 1.63 7.89 -17.74
C LEU A 447 0.93 7.16 -18.88
N MET A 448 -0.36 6.84 -18.74
CA MET A 448 -1.18 6.22 -19.79
C MET A 448 -1.28 7.13 -21.01
N GLU A 449 -1.60 8.40 -20.80
CA GLU A 449 -1.69 9.37 -21.89
C GLU A 449 -0.37 9.50 -22.66
N GLN A 450 0.74 9.67 -21.93
CA GLN A 450 2.06 9.78 -22.55
C GLN A 450 2.43 8.55 -23.37
N ASN A 451 2.25 7.35 -22.80
CA ASN A 451 2.60 6.11 -23.47
C ASN A 451 1.68 5.81 -24.64
N LEU A 452 0.37 6.09 -24.55
CA LEU A 452 -0.55 5.97 -25.68
C LEU A 452 -0.16 6.89 -26.84
N ARG A 453 0.13 8.17 -26.54
CA ARG A 453 0.54 9.13 -27.56
C ARG A 453 1.84 8.75 -28.23
N ARG A 454 2.84 8.30 -27.44
CA ARG A 454 4.12 7.80 -28.00
C ARG A 454 3.91 6.57 -28.88
N ALA A 455 3.09 5.62 -28.44
CA ALA A 455 2.78 4.43 -29.24
C ALA A 455 2.11 4.80 -30.56
N LEU A 456 1.12 5.69 -30.53
CA LEU A 456 0.44 6.18 -31.73
C LEU A 456 1.38 6.99 -32.65
N SER A 457 2.30 7.77 -32.10
CA SER A 457 3.30 8.48 -32.90
C SER A 457 4.24 7.51 -33.62
N ILE A 458 4.64 6.41 -33.00
CA ILE A 458 5.49 5.37 -33.63
C ILE A 458 4.73 4.66 -34.75
N SER A 459 3.43 4.44 -34.60
CA SER A 459 2.59 3.73 -35.59
C SER A 459 1.90 4.65 -36.63
N ASN A 460 2.27 5.94 -36.67
CA ASN A 460 1.59 6.93 -37.51
C ASN A 460 0.06 6.98 -37.30
N GLY A 461 -0.38 6.81 -36.04
CA GLY A 461 -1.80 6.84 -35.67
C GLY A 461 -2.53 5.51 -35.77
N ALA A 462 -1.84 4.41 -36.14
CA ALA A 462 -2.47 3.09 -36.22
C ALA A 462 -2.63 2.46 -34.83
N LEU A 463 -3.86 2.12 -34.44
CA LEU A 463 -4.15 1.47 -33.16
C LEU A 463 -3.65 0.03 -33.08
N GLU A 464 -3.28 -0.58 -34.23
CA GLU A 464 -2.77 -1.95 -34.29
C GLU A 464 -1.55 -2.19 -33.42
N ILE A 465 -0.76 -1.15 -33.15
CA ILE A 465 0.41 -1.23 -32.26
C ILE A 465 0.05 -1.74 -30.86
N LEU A 466 -1.18 -1.52 -30.41
CA LEU A 466 -1.62 -1.92 -29.06
C LEU A 466 -1.83 -3.44 -28.92
N TRP A 467 -1.85 -4.19 -30.02
CA TRP A 467 -1.96 -5.66 -30.03
C TRP A 467 -1.01 -6.35 -31.01
N SER A 468 -0.02 -5.63 -31.52
CA SER A 468 0.94 -6.18 -32.48
C SER A 468 2.00 -7.07 -31.85
N SER A 469 2.38 -6.82 -30.59
CA SER A 469 3.43 -7.58 -29.93
C SER A 469 2.88 -8.77 -29.11
N PRO A 470 3.65 -9.88 -28.98
CA PRO A 470 3.26 -10.99 -28.11
C PRO A 470 3.03 -10.58 -26.66
N ILE A 471 3.77 -9.57 -26.18
CA ILE A 471 3.64 -9.04 -24.82
C ILE A 471 2.30 -8.34 -24.63
N THR A 472 1.93 -7.43 -25.55
CA THR A 472 0.64 -6.74 -25.49
C THR A 472 -0.53 -7.71 -25.59
N LEU A 473 -0.46 -8.71 -26.47
CA LEU A 473 -1.48 -9.76 -26.58
C LEU A 473 -1.61 -10.54 -25.27
N GLY A 474 -0.49 -10.95 -24.66
CA GLY A 474 -0.49 -11.66 -23.38
C GLY A 474 -1.16 -10.85 -22.27
N VAL A 475 -0.83 -9.55 -22.17
CA VAL A 475 -1.41 -8.65 -21.16
C VAL A 475 -2.91 -8.40 -21.44
N TRP A 476 -3.34 -8.29 -22.71
CA TRP A 476 -4.77 -8.19 -23.05
C TRP A 476 -5.55 -9.45 -22.69
N VAL A 477 -4.98 -10.64 -22.92
CA VAL A 477 -5.60 -11.91 -22.52
C VAL A 477 -5.76 -11.95 -20.99
N LEU A 478 -4.74 -11.58 -20.22
CA LEU A 478 -4.84 -11.48 -18.76
C LEU A 478 -5.90 -10.46 -18.33
N THR A 479 -5.97 -9.32 -19.01
CA THR A 479 -6.98 -8.28 -18.76
C THR A 479 -8.40 -8.82 -19.00
N ALA A 480 -8.60 -9.52 -20.09
CA ALA A 480 -9.89 -10.14 -20.43
C ALA A 480 -10.29 -11.21 -19.40
N ILE A 481 -9.35 -12.06 -18.97
CA ILE A 481 -9.59 -13.06 -17.91
C ILE A 481 -10.05 -12.37 -16.62
N MET A 482 -9.36 -11.30 -16.20
CA MET A 482 -9.71 -10.55 -14.99
C MET A 482 -11.09 -9.89 -15.06
N LEU A 483 -11.46 -9.33 -16.21
CA LEU A 483 -12.80 -8.75 -16.44
C LEU A 483 -13.92 -9.81 -16.46
N LEU A 484 -13.64 -10.97 -17.05
CA LEU A 484 -14.65 -12.03 -17.21
C LEU A 484 -14.86 -12.84 -15.92
N MET A 485 -13.85 -12.96 -15.06
CA MET A 485 -13.92 -13.79 -13.85
C MET A 485 -15.06 -13.37 -12.89
N PRO A 486 -15.28 -12.09 -12.55
CA PRO A 486 -16.42 -11.65 -11.74
C PRO A 486 -17.77 -11.93 -12.41
N LEU A 487 -17.87 -11.71 -13.72
CA LEU A 487 -19.09 -11.96 -14.48
C LEU A 487 -19.47 -13.45 -14.49
N LEU A 488 -18.48 -14.34 -14.65
CA LEU A 488 -18.67 -15.78 -14.56
C LEU A 488 -19.09 -16.22 -13.15
N ARG A 489 -18.55 -15.61 -12.09
CA ARG A 489 -18.97 -15.88 -10.70
C ARG A 489 -20.40 -15.46 -10.45
N ILE A 490 -20.83 -14.28 -10.93
CA ILE A 490 -22.21 -13.80 -10.81
C ILE A 490 -23.16 -14.69 -11.59
N TRP A 491 -22.79 -15.09 -12.81
CA TRP A 491 -23.59 -15.98 -13.63
C TRP A 491 -23.76 -17.36 -12.99
N ARG A 492 -22.66 -17.95 -12.46
CA ARG A 492 -22.72 -19.23 -11.73
C ARG A 492 -23.60 -19.15 -10.47
N LYS A 493 -23.50 -18.08 -9.67
CA LYS A 493 -24.36 -17.86 -8.51
C LYS A 493 -25.84 -17.79 -8.90
N ARG A 494 -26.17 -17.04 -9.96
CA ARG A 494 -27.55 -16.93 -10.48
C ARG A 494 -28.06 -18.25 -11.05
N SER A 495 -27.21 -19.00 -11.75
CA SER A 495 -27.54 -20.32 -12.29
C SER A 495 -27.81 -21.36 -11.19
N MET A 496 -26.98 -21.36 -10.12
CA MET A 496 -27.21 -22.24 -8.97
C MET A 496 -28.46 -21.87 -8.19
N ALA A 497 -28.74 -20.59 -8.00
CA ALA A 497 -29.98 -20.12 -7.35
C ALA A 497 -31.23 -20.51 -8.15
N ARG A 498 -31.19 -20.46 -9.48
CA ARG A 498 -32.31 -20.92 -10.33
C ARG A 498 -32.50 -22.43 -10.28
N ARG A 499 -31.42 -23.21 -10.15
CA ARG A 499 -31.51 -24.67 -10.01
C ARG A 499 -31.96 -25.13 -8.62
N ALA A 500 -31.86 -24.31 -7.60
CA ALA A 500 -32.34 -24.59 -6.25
C ALA A 500 -33.85 -24.26 -6.06
N ILE A 501 -34.45 -23.50 -7.00
CA ILE A 501 -35.86 -23.11 -7.00
C ILE A 501 -36.69 -23.97 -7.97
N ALA A 502 -36.03 -24.67 -8.90
CA ALA A 502 -36.64 -25.67 -9.79
C ALA A 502 -36.46 -27.08 -9.23
#